data_3d01796a44700cb4a74a40f6aa11d902
#
_entry.id   3d01796a44700cb4a74a40f6aa11d902
#
_cell.length_a   1.000
_cell.length_b   1.000
_cell.length_c   1.000
_cell.angle_alpha   90.00
_cell.angle_beta   90.00
_cell.angle_gamma   90.00
#
_symmetry.space_group_name_H-M   'P 1'
#
loop_
_entity.id
_entity.type
_entity.pdbx_description
1 polymer ?
#
loop_
_entity_poly.entity_id
_entity_poly.type
_entity_poly.pdbx_seq_one_letter_code
_entity_poly.pdbx_strand_id
1 'polypeptide(L)'
;DLRDESSREGMRIVIEVKRDALPDVVLNQLYRFTQLQSSFGCNFVALNGGKPELMNLKQILDAFIDFREQVVTRRARFLLNKARDRAHVLVGLGVAVANIDEVIALIRTAPDPATAREQLMTRRWPAADVAPLIALIDDPRHRINDDGTFNLSEEQARAILELRLARLTALGRDEIGEELNGLGAEIEDYLDILRSRERVRAIIREELEAVREQFGSPRRTEISDHAADFDDEDLIAREDMVVTVSHGGYIKRVPLSTY
;
A
#
# COMPACT_ATOMS: atom_id res chain seq x y z
N ASP A 1 -46.30 1.75 24.68
CA ASP A 1 -45.38 2.67 25.34
C ASP A 1 -44.18 2.91 24.44
N LEU A 2 -43.62 4.11 24.49
CA LEU A 2 -42.45 4.52 23.70
C LEU A 2 -41.43 5.13 24.65
N ARG A 3 -40.20 4.57 24.69
CA ARG A 3 -39.14 5.04 25.56
C ARG A 3 -37.84 5.17 24.80
N ASP A 4 -37.05 6.21 25.08
CA ASP A 4 -35.69 6.36 24.64
C ASP A 4 -34.76 5.88 25.78
N GLU A 5 -34.08 4.77 25.52
CA GLU A 5 -33.09 4.17 26.41
C GLU A 5 -31.66 4.34 25.87
N SER A 6 -31.44 5.38 25.06
CA SER A 6 -30.12 5.65 24.48
C SER A 6 -29.08 5.92 25.56
N SER A 7 -27.88 5.38 25.38
CA SER A 7 -26.73 5.51 26.26
C SER A 7 -25.43 5.80 25.49
N ARG A 8 -24.30 5.81 26.18
CA ARG A 8 -22.98 5.93 25.58
C ARG A 8 -22.63 4.74 24.66
N GLU A 9 -23.32 3.61 24.84
CA GLU A 9 -23.12 2.40 24.02
C GLU A 9 -23.87 2.45 22.69
N GLY A 10 -24.84 3.37 22.54
CA GLY A 10 -25.60 3.57 21.31
C GLY A 10 -27.02 4.06 21.53
N MET A 11 -27.71 4.31 20.41
CA MET A 11 -29.13 4.68 20.42
C MET A 11 -29.99 3.43 20.60
N ARG A 12 -30.97 3.51 21.52
CA ARG A 12 -31.92 2.43 21.78
C ARG A 12 -33.33 3.01 21.99
N ILE A 13 -34.21 2.73 21.04
CA ILE A 13 -35.63 3.08 21.12
C ILE A 13 -36.40 1.82 21.46
N VAL A 14 -37.18 1.85 22.53
CA VAL A 14 -38.02 0.71 22.97
C VAL A 14 -39.48 1.06 22.72
N ILE A 15 -40.14 0.19 21.96
CA ILE A 15 -41.57 0.31 21.63
C ILE A 15 -42.30 -0.92 22.17
N GLU A 16 -43.15 -0.71 23.16
CA GLU A 16 -44.00 -1.76 23.70
C GLU A 16 -45.38 -1.68 23.04
N VAL A 17 -45.74 -2.72 22.32
CA VAL A 17 -47.02 -2.82 21.63
C VAL A 17 -48.13 -3.35 22.56
N LYS A 18 -49.40 -3.05 22.28
CA LYS A 18 -50.55 -3.62 23.00
C LYS A 18 -50.62 -5.13 22.75
N ARG A 19 -51.29 -5.86 23.67
CA ARG A 19 -51.39 -7.34 23.62
C ARG A 19 -51.99 -7.87 22.31
N ASP A 20 -52.91 -7.12 21.72
CA ASP A 20 -53.65 -7.52 20.49
C ASP A 20 -52.94 -7.07 19.23
N ALA A 21 -51.80 -6.38 19.30
CA ALA A 21 -51.07 -5.93 18.13
C ALA A 21 -49.91 -6.91 17.81
N LEU A 22 -49.74 -7.19 16.54
CA LEU A 22 -48.64 -8.02 16.01
C LEU A 22 -47.39 -7.16 15.89
N PRO A 23 -46.29 -7.49 16.62
CA PRO A 23 -45.06 -6.68 16.62
C PRO A 23 -44.45 -6.53 15.23
N ASP A 24 -44.49 -7.59 14.41
CA ASP A 24 -43.92 -7.60 13.06
C ASP A 24 -44.64 -6.62 12.13
N VAL A 25 -45.97 -6.54 12.21
CA VAL A 25 -46.76 -5.59 11.41
C VAL A 25 -46.41 -4.14 11.82
N VAL A 26 -46.30 -3.88 13.11
CA VAL A 26 -45.91 -2.55 13.59
C VAL A 26 -44.50 -2.18 13.14
N LEU A 27 -43.57 -3.12 13.20
CA LEU A 27 -42.20 -2.93 12.72
C LEU A 27 -42.16 -2.63 11.22
N ASN A 28 -42.87 -3.40 10.41
CA ASN A 28 -42.98 -3.19 8.96
C ASN A 28 -43.61 -1.83 8.63
N GLN A 29 -44.64 -1.43 9.37
CA GLN A 29 -45.23 -0.10 9.24
C GLN A 29 -44.24 1.02 9.59
N LEU A 30 -43.42 0.83 10.64
CA LEU A 30 -42.37 1.78 11.01
C LEU A 30 -41.32 1.90 9.90
N TYR A 31 -40.88 0.79 9.32
CA TYR A 31 -39.93 0.82 8.21
C TYR A 31 -40.52 1.52 6.98
N ARG A 32 -41.79 1.29 6.65
CA ARG A 32 -42.41 1.85 5.44
C ARG A 32 -42.79 3.32 5.59
N PHE A 33 -43.34 3.71 6.74
CA PHE A 33 -43.93 5.04 6.94
C PHE A 33 -43.05 6.04 7.70
N THR A 34 -41.89 5.60 8.18
CA THR A 34 -40.95 6.48 8.88
C THR A 34 -39.57 6.45 8.22
N GLN A 35 -38.67 7.31 8.71
CA GLN A 35 -37.26 7.32 8.26
C GLN A 35 -36.38 6.25 8.94
N LEU A 36 -37.00 5.25 9.60
CA LEU A 36 -36.27 4.15 10.24
C LEU A 36 -35.54 3.30 9.19
N GLN A 37 -36.10 3.20 8.00
CA GLN A 37 -35.44 2.63 6.82
C GLN A 37 -35.53 3.64 5.67
N SER A 38 -34.39 3.87 5.02
CA SER A 38 -34.33 4.73 3.84
C SER A 38 -33.37 4.15 2.81
N SER A 39 -33.69 4.33 1.52
CA SER A 39 -32.83 3.95 0.43
C SER A 39 -31.89 5.07 0.07
N PHE A 40 -30.62 4.74 -0.17
CA PHE A 40 -29.62 5.68 -0.63
C PHE A 40 -28.96 5.18 -1.90
N GLY A 41 -29.14 5.91 -2.99
CA GLY A 41 -28.50 5.60 -4.28
C GLY A 41 -27.05 6.12 -4.27
N CYS A 42 -26.07 5.22 -4.35
CA CYS A 42 -24.67 5.58 -4.37
C CYS A 42 -24.19 5.96 -5.78
N ASN A 43 -23.76 7.22 -5.95
CA ASN A 43 -23.03 7.67 -7.13
C ASN A 43 -21.60 7.98 -6.73
N PHE A 44 -20.66 7.11 -7.10
CA PHE A 44 -19.25 7.30 -6.79
C PHE A 44 -18.58 8.13 -7.88
N VAL A 45 -18.22 9.36 -7.54
CA VAL A 45 -17.36 10.20 -8.39
C VAL A 45 -15.99 10.27 -7.74
N ALA A 46 -14.96 9.83 -8.45
CA ALA A 46 -13.59 9.81 -7.99
C ALA A 46 -12.64 10.48 -9.00
N LEU A 47 -11.51 10.97 -8.53
CA LEU A 47 -10.45 11.48 -9.40
C LEU A 47 -9.58 10.31 -9.87
N ASN A 48 -9.66 10.01 -11.16
CA ASN A 48 -8.81 9.01 -11.80
C ASN A 48 -7.83 9.72 -12.76
N GLY A 49 -6.53 9.64 -12.48
CA GLY A 49 -5.52 10.35 -13.28
C GLY A 49 -5.72 11.88 -13.35
N GLY A 50 -6.31 12.48 -12.30
CA GLY A 50 -6.61 13.91 -12.23
C GLY A 50 -7.92 14.34 -12.89
N LYS A 51 -8.71 13.40 -13.45
CA LYS A 51 -10.02 13.66 -14.05
C LYS A 51 -11.13 13.09 -13.17
N PRO A 52 -12.23 13.84 -12.94
CA PRO A 52 -13.39 13.31 -12.25
C PRO A 52 -14.14 12.34 -13.16
N GLU A 53 -14.38 11.13 -12.67
CA GLU A 53 -15.08 10.06 -13.36
C GLU A 53 -16.13 9.43 -12.46
N LEU A 54 -17.30 9.11 -13.03
CA LEU A 54 -18.31 8.29 -12.35
C LEU A 54 -17.88 6.82 -12.48
N MET A 55 -17.61 6.18 -11.35
CA MET A 55 -17.04 4.84 -11.33
C MET A 55 -17.91 3.89 -10.51
N ASN A 56 -18.03 2.65 -10.96
CA ASN A 56 -18.56 1.57 -10.15
C ASN A 56 -17.47 1.02 -9.20
N LEU A 57 -17.88 0.17 -8.24
CA LEU A 57 -16.96 -0.39 -7.24
C LEU A 57 -15.77 -1.12 -7.88
N LYS A 58 -16.01 -1.92 -8.92
CA LYS A 58 -14.94 -2.65 -9.62
C LYS A 58 -13.92 -1.69 -10.23
N GLN A 59 -14.39 -0.64 -10.92
CA GLN A 59 -13.52 0.36 -11.54
C GLN A 59 -12.67 1.12 -10.51
N ILE A 60 -13.25 1.42 -9.34
CA ILE A 60 -12.50 2.06 -8.23
C ILE A 60 -11.37 1.13 -7.73
N LEU A 61 -11.67 -0.17 -7.55
CA LEU A 61 -10.68 -1.15 -7.11
C LEU A 61 -9.56 -1.34 -8.16
N ASP A 62 -9.94 -1.45 -9.44
CA ASP A 62 -8.98 -1.58 -10.54
C ASP A 62 -8.06 -0.33 -10.60
N ALA A 63 -8.63 0.87 -10.55
CA ALA A 63 -7.86 2.12 -10.55
C ALA A 63 -6.95 2.25 -9.32
N PHE A 64 -7.39 1.79 -8.15
CA PHE A 64 -6.57 1.75 -6.94
C PHE A 64 -5.38 0.81 -7.11
N ILE A 65 -5.59 -0.39 -7.65
CA ILE A 65 -4.51 -1.37 -7.87
C ILE A 65 -3.48 -0.81 -8.86
N ASP A 66 -3.94 -0.24 -10.00
CA ASP A 66 -3.06 0.36 -10.99
C ASP A 66 -2.24 1.52 -10.42
N PHE A 67 -2.85 2.34 -9.58
CA PHE A 67 -2.15 3.41 -8.86
C PHE A 67 -1.10 2.84 -7.88
N ARG A 68 -1.44 1.80 -7.13
CA ARG A 68 -0.50 1.14 -6.21
C ARG A 68 0.67 0.50 -6.95
N GLU A 69 0.43 -0.14 -8.10
CA GLU A 69 1.52 -0.66 -8.95
C GLU A 69 2.50 0.46 -9.35
N GLN A 70 1.99 1.64 -9.72
CA GLN A 70 2.85 2.78 -10.04
C GLN A 70 3.65 3.28 -8.82
N VAL A 71 3.01 3.35 -7.65
CA VAL A 71 3.66 3.80 -6.41
C VAL A 71 4.77 2.85 -6.00
N VAL A 72 4.53 1.54 -5.98
CA VAL A 72 5.53 0.53 -5.64
C VAL A 72 6.70 0.57 -6.63
N THR A 73 6.40 0.67 -7.94
CA THR A 73 7.44 0.78 -8.98
C THR A 73 8.29 2.05 -8.80
N ARG A 74 7.68 3.20 -8.50
CA ARG A 74 8.42 4.45 -8.24
C ARG A 74 9.26 4.35 -6.98
N ARG A 75 8.73 3.74 -5.92
CA ARG A 75 9.45 3.49 -4.67
C ARG A 75 10.67 2.60 -4.91
N ALA A 76 10.49 1.47 -5.60
CA ALA A 76 11.58 0.57 -5.93
C ALA A 76 12.68 1.26 -6.76
N ARG A 77 12.30 2.07 -7.76
CA ARG A 77 13.25 2.85 -8.57
C ARG A 77 14.02 3.88 -7.74
N PHE A 78 13.35 4.58 -6.84
CA PHE A 78 13.99 5.54 -5.95
C PHE A 78 15.00 4.86 -5.00
N LEU A 79 14.59 3.73 -4.39
CA LEU A 79 15.45 2.97 -3.48
C LEU A 79 16.63 2.33 -4.22
N LEU A 80 16.42 1.81 -5.43
CA LEU A 80 17.49 1.32 -6.29
C LEU A 80 18.54 2.40 -6.54
N ASN A 81 18.12 3.60 -6.95
CA ASN A 81 19.06 4.70 -7.21
C ASN A 81 19.83 5.08 -5.95
N LYS A 82 19.14 5.18 -4.80
CA LYS A 82 19.77 5.47 -3.51
C LYS A 82 20.78 4.40 -3.10
N ALA A 83 20.45 3.12 -3.29
CA ALA A 83 21.37 2.01 -3.01
C ALA A 83 22.59 2.04 -3.96
N ARG A 84 22.38 2.32 -5.25
CA ARG A 84 23.46 2.47 -6.23
C ARG A 84 24.37 3.65 -5.92
N ASP A 85 23.84 4.80 -5.53
CA ASP A 85 24.65 5.96 -5.13
C ASP A 85 25.51 5.65 -3.92
N ARG A 86 24.96 4.95 -2.94
CA ARG A 86 25.73 4.51 -1.77
C ARG A 86 26.80 3.48 -2.14
N ALA A 87 26.44 2.49 -2.94
CA ALA A 87 27.37 1.47 -3.43
C ALA A 87 28.48 2.09 -4.29
N HIS A 88 28.17 3.12 -5.10
CA HIS A 88 29.14 3.86 -5.87
C HIS A 88 30.26 4.45 -5.00
N VAL A 89 29.89 5.12 -3.90
CA VAL A 89 30.86 5.66 -2.96
C VAL A 89 31.68 4.55 -2.30
N LEU A 90 31.03 3.46 -1.86
CA LEU A 90 31.70 2.35 -1.18
C LEU A 90 32.68 1.60 -2.09
N VAL A 91 32.37 1.43 -3.37
CA VAL A 91 33.31 0.87 -4.35
C VAL A 91 34.57 1.71 -4.42
N GLY A 92 34.46 3.04 -4.49
CA GLY A 92 35.60 3.92 -4.45
C GLY A 92 36.44 3.78 -3.19
N LEU A 93 35.78 3.68 -2.03
CA LEU A 93 36.45 3.42 -0.77
C LEU A 93 37.12 2.05 -0.73
N GLY A 94 36.48 1.02 -1.26
CA GLY A 94 37.07 -0.33 -1.38
C GLY A 94 38.33 -0.34 -2.24
N VAL A 95 38.29 0.32 -3.41
CA VAL A 95 39.49 0.50 -4.26
C VAL A 95 40.60 1.23 -3.53
N ALA A 96 40.27 2.33 -2.79
CA ALA A 96 41.26 3.10 -2.05
C ALA A 96 41.89 2.30 -0.90
N VAL A 97 41.10 1.50 -0.19
CA VAL A 97 41.58 0.67 0.91
C VAL A 97 42.43 -0.51 0.42
N ALA A 98 42.06 -1.11 -0.74
CA ALA A 98 42.90 -2.14 -1.38
C ALA A 98 44.27 -1.59 -1.84
N ASN A 99 44.35 -0.30 -2.19
CA ASN A 99 45.56 0.36 -2.66
C ASN A 99 46.05 1.45 -1.70
N ILE A 100 45.90 1.22 -0.40
CA ILE A 100 46.03 2.26 0.65
C ILE A 100 47.39 2.95 0.66
N ASP A 101 48.47 2.21 0.50
CA ASP A 101 49.84 2.77 0.54
C ASP A 101 50.06 3.79 -0.57
N GLU A 102 49.57 3.50 -1.78
CA GLU A 102 49.68 4.38 -2.91
C GLU A 102 48.77 5.61 -2.79
N VAL A 103 47.56 5.43 -2.22
CA VAL A 103 46.62 6.53 -1.93
C VAL A 103 47.20 7.48 -0.92
N ILE A 104 47.79 6.99 0.19
CA ILE A 104 48.43 7.80 1.19
C ILE A 104 49.65 8.54 0.62
N ALA A 105 50.49 7.87 -0.16
CA ALA A 105 51.65 8.50 -0.80
C ALA A 105 51.21 9.65 -1.73
N LEU A 106 50.17 9.46 -2.51
CA LEU A 106 49.63 10.49 -3.40
C LEU A 106 49.08 11.68 -2.62
N ILE A 107 48.28 11.45 -1.60
CA ILE A 107 47.68 12.52 -0.77
C ILE A 107 48.76 13.33 -0.06
N ARG A 108 49.82 12.67 0.43
CA ARG A 108 50.93 13.33 1.12
C ARG A 108 51.80 14.20 0.21
N THR A 109 51.92 13.85 -1.07
CA THR A 109 52.73 14.58 -2.05
C THR A 109 52.01 15.71 -2.71
N ALA A 110 50.66 15.71 -2.65
CA ALA A 110 49.82 16.76 -3.24
C ALA A 110 49.93 18.06 -2.44
N PRO A 111 50.06 19.22 -3.13
CA PRO A 111 50.19 20.52 -2.47
C PRO A 111 48.89 21.01 -1.81
N ASP A 112 47.73 20.58 -2.29
CA ASP A 112 46.42 20.98 -1.83
C ASP A 112 45.37 19.87 -2.10
N PRO A 113 44.22 19.90 -1.39
CA PRO A 113 43.17 18.87 -1.55
C PRO A 113 42.54 18.81 -2.97
N ALA A 114 42.51 19.92 -3.71
CA ALA A 114 41.97 19.94 -5.06
C ALA A 114 42.88 19.17 -6.02
N THR A 115 44.18 19.40 -5.94
CA THR A 115 45.18 18.65 -6.71
C THR A 115 45.18 17.17 -6.32
N ALA A 116 45.08 16.84 -5.01
CA ALA A 116 44.96 15.45 -4.57
C ALA A 116 43.74 14.74 -5.21
N ARG A 117 42.58 15.40 -5.25
CA ARG A 117 41.35 14.88 -5.87
C ARG A 117 41.57 14.63 -7.36
N GLU A 118 42.13 15.58 -8.09
CA GLU A 118 42.40 15.46 -9.51
C GLU A 118 43.36 14.29 -9.81
N GLN A 119 44.41 14.14 -9.03
CA GLN A 119 45.36 13.03 -9.15
C GLN A 119 44.70 11.68 -8.86
N LEU A 120 43.80 11.58 -7.84
CA LEU A 120 43.06 10.37 -7.54
C LEU A 120 42.14 9.95 -8.71
N MET A 121 41.52 10.92 -9.38
CA MET A 121 40.61 10.67 -10.52
C MET A 121 41.37 10.31 -11.81
N THR A 122 42.52 10.93 -12.05
CA THR A 122 43.30 10.73 -13.26
C THR A 122 44.05 9.39 -13.25
N ARG A 123 44.42 8.90 -12.08
CA ARG A 123 45.17 7.66 -11.93
C ARG A 123 44.26 6.45 -12.13
N ARG A 124 44.81 5.42 -12.77
CA ARG A 124 44.14 4.11 -12.94
C ARG A 124 44.48 3.22 -11.75
N TRP A 125 43.45 2.71 -11.06
CA TRP A 125 43.60 1.91 -9.84
C TRP A 125 43.30 0.44 -10.14
N PRO A 126 44.12 -0.51 -9.63
CA PRO A 126 43.79 -1.93 -9.70
C PRO A 126 42.46 -2.21 -9.01
N ALA A 127 41.56 -2.94 -9.66
CA ALA A 127 40.21 -3.17 -9.17
C ALA A 127 39.87 -4.68 -9.01
N ALA A 128 40.88 -5.56 -9.08
CA ALA A 128 40.67 -7.02 -9.05
C ALA A 128 39.81 -7.47 -7.85
N ASP A 129 40.05 -6.94 -6.66
CA ASP A 129 39.38 -7.32 -5.43
C ASP A 129 37.91 -6.83 -5.36
N VAL A 130 37.58 -5.76 -6.07
CA VAL A 130 36.23 -5.16 -6.08
C VAL A 130 35.46 -5.44 -7.36
N ALA A 131 36.05 -6.07 -8.35
CA ALA A 131 35.44 -6.38 -9.63
C ALA A 131 34.14 -7.22 -9.52
N PRO A 132 34.03 -8.24 -8.66
CA PRO A 132 32.79 -9.00 -8.47
C PRO A 132 31.67 -8.12 -7.92
N LEU A 133 31.98 -7.18 -7.02
CA LEU A 133 31.02 -6.27 -6.40
C LEU A 133 30.54 -5.20 -7.41
N ILE A 134 31.44 -4.71 -8.27
CA ILE A 134 31.09 -3.80 -9.37
C ILE A 134 30.11 -4.47 -10.32
N ALA A 135 30.33 -5.74 -10.67
CA ALA A 135 29.44 -6.50 -11.55
C ALA A 135 28.05 -6.72 -10.90
N LEU A 136 27.99 -6.94 -9.59
CA LEU A 136 26.73 -7.14 -8.86
C LEU A 136 25.87 -5.85 -8.81
N ILE A 137 26.50 -4.68 -8.70
CA ILE A 137 25.80 -3.39 -8.62
C ILE A 137 25.14 -3.01 -9.96
N ASP A 138 25.69 -3.48 -11.07
CA ASP A 138 25.19 -3.21 -12.44
C ASP A 138 24.90 -1.71 -12.69
N ASP A 139 25.84 -0.83 -12.24
CA ASP A 139 25.72 0.60 -12.42
C ASP A 139 26.52 1.06 -13.65
N PRO A 140 25.88 1.74 -14.62
CA PRO A 140 26.56 2.25 -15.81
C PRO A 140 27.77 3.17 -15.55
N ARG A 141 27.84 3.75 -14.34
CA ARG A 141 28.95 4.60 -13.90
C ARG A 141 30.22 3.81 -13.59
N HIS A 142 30.11 2.50 -13.31
CA HIS A 142 31.22 1.63 -12.97
C HIS A 142 31.69 0.88 -14.22
N ARG A 143 32.71 1.40 -14.86
CA ARG A 143 33.37 0.72 -16.00
C ARG A 143 34.77 0.29 -15.57
N ILE A 144 35.00 -1.01 -15.58
CA ILE A 144 36.33 -1.56 -15.47
C ILE A 144 36.98 -1.45 -16.87
N ASN A 145 38.17 -0.91 -16.95
CA ASN A 145 38.94 -0.82 -18.17
C ASN A 145 39.38 -2.22 -18.63
N ASP A 146 39.73 -2.38 -19.91
CA ASP A 146 40.18 -3.66 -20.48
C ASP A 146 41.46 -4.21 -19.79
N ASP A 147 42.22 -3.36 -19.14
CA ASP A 147 43.41 -3.69 -18.36
C ASP A 147 43.12 -4.08 -16.89
N GLY A 148 41.86 -4.21 -16.51
CA GLY A 148 41.44 -4.55 -15.12
C GLY A 148 41.57 -3.39 -14.13
N THR A 149 41.75 -2.17 -14.64
CA THR A 149 41.83 -0.97 -13.79
C THR A 149 40.50 -0.23 -13.72
N PHE A 150 40.34 0.60 -12.68
CA PHE A 150 39.18 1.43 -12.42
C PHE A 150 39.59 2.91 -12.26
N ASN A 151 38.77 3.81 -12.80
CA ASN A 151 38.95 5.24 -12.61
C ASN A 151 37.95 5.75 -11.58
N LEU A 152 38.45 6.46 -10.56
CA LEU A 152 37.61 7.04 -9.53
C LEU A 152 36.81 8.24 -10.05
N SER A 153 35.55 8.36 -9.65
CA SER A 153 34.73 9.55 -9.89
C SER A 153 35.07 10.66 -8.89
N GLU A 154 34.58 11.87 -9.17
CA GLU A 154 34.76 13.00 -8.25
C GLU A 154 34.15 12.73 -6.88
N GLU A 155 32.96 12.11 -6.84
CA GLU A 155 32.25 11.77 -5.59
C GLU A 155 33.07 10.75 -4.77
N GLN A 156 33.63 9.74 -5.44
CA GLN A 156 34.49 8.75 -4.81
C GLN A 156 35.81 9.37 -4.29
N ALA A 157 36.45 10.20 -5.09
CA ALA A 157 37.68 10.87 -4.70
C ALA A 157 37.45 11.81 -3.49
N ARG A 158 36.32 12.52 -3.45
CA ARG A 158 35.93 13.33 -2.29
C ARG A 158 35.74 12.48 -1.03
N ALA A 159 35.01 11.37 -1.16
CA ALA A 159 34.77 10.45 -0.04
C ALA A 159 36.06 9.83 0.49
N ILE A 160 37.06 9.57 -0.37
CA ILE A 160 38.39 9.09 0.04
C ILE A 160 39.14 10.15 0.84
N LEU A 161 39.13 11.41 0.41
CA LEU A 161 39.77 12.50 1.13
C LEU A 161 39.13 12.82 2.50
N GLU A 162 37.81 12.56 2.64
CA GLU A 162 37.06 12.71 3.88
C GLU A 162 37.15 11.47 4.81
N LEU A 163 37.81 10.40 4.35
CA LEU A 163 37.89 9.14 5.10
C LEU A 163 38.63 9.30 6.42
N ARG A 164 38.02 8.86 7.51
CA ARG A 164 38.66 8.83 8.83
C ARG A 164 39.70 7.70 8.90
N LEU A 165 40.87 7.98 9.49
CA LEU A 165 41.93 7.00 9.65
C LEU A 165 41.48 5.68 10.32
N ALA A 166 40.52 5.74 11.22
CA ALA A 166 39.94 4.55 11.85
C ALA A 166 39.33 3.55 10.86
N ARG A 167 38.81 4.00 9.71
CA ARG A 167 38.24 3.13 8.65
C ARG A 167 39.30 2.50 7.73
N LEU A 168 40.59 2.85 7.92
CA LEU A 168 41.70 2.28 7.16
C LEU A 168 42.26 0.98 7.80
N THR A 169 41.69 0.56 8.93
CA THR A 169 42.05 -0.68 9.62
C THR A 169 41.48 -1.92 8.90
N ALA A 170 42.00 -3.10 9.25
CA ALA A 170 41.47 -4.37 8.72
C ALA A 170 39.94 -4.50 8.99
N LEU A 171 39.49 -4.15 10.20
CA LEU A 171 38.09 -4.13 10.58
C LEU A 171 37.26 -3.21 9.68
N GLY A 172 37.78 -2.04 9.32
CA GLY A 172 37.09 -1.11 8.42
C GLY A 172 36.97 -1.63 6.97
N ARG A 173 37.88 -2.50 6.52
CA ARG A 173 37.77 -3.20 5.24
C ARG A 173 36.63 -4.19 5.23
N ASP A 174 36.51 -4.99 6.29
CA ASP A 174 35.49 -5.99 6.44
C ASP A 174 34.10 -5.32 6.52
N GLU A 175 33.95 -4.21 7.25
CA GLU A 175 32.73 -3.41 7.31
C GLU A 175 32.30 -2.87 5.94
N ILE A 176 33.23 -2.36 5.12
CA ILE A 176 32.92 -1.89 3.75
C ILE A 176 32.48 -3.05 2.88
N GLY A 177 33.11 -4.21 2.99
CA GLY A 177 32.75 -5.42 2.25
C GLY A 177 31.36 -5.92 2.62
N GLU A 178 31.03 -5.99 3.90
CA GLU A 178 29.71 -6.38 4.40
C GLU A 178 28.61 -5.41 3.95
N GLU A 179 28.85 -4.09 4.06
CA GLU A 179 27.90 -3.07 3.60
C GLU A 179 27.69 -3.17 2.07
N LEU A 180 28.73 -3.40 1.28
CA LEU A 180 28.63 -3.59 -0.17
C LEU A 180 27.83 -4.84 -0.54
N ASN A 181 28.06 -5.96 0.13
CA ASN A 181 27.31 -7.19 -0.07
C ASN A 181 25.82 -7.01 0.25
N GLY A 182 25.51 -6.32 1.37
CA GLY A 182 24.16 -5.99 1.74
C GLY A 182 23.45 -5.14 0.69
N LEU A 183 24.10 -4.08 0.21
CA LEU A 183 23.58 -3.24 -0.86
C LEU A 183 23.42 -3.98 -2.19
N GLY A 184 24.32 -4.93 -2.50
CA GLY A 184 24.21 -5.78 -3.66
C GLY A 184 22.91 -6.60 -3.65
N ALA A 185 22.61 -7.23 -2.51
CA ALA A 185 21.36 -7.99 -2.34
C ALA A 185 20.12 -7.09 -2.44
N GLU A 186 20.14 -5.88 -1.88
CA GLU A 186 19.05 -4.91 -2.01
C GLU A 186 18.86 -4.46 -3.46
N ILE A 187 19.95 -4.19 -4.18
CA ILE A 187 19.90 -3.79 -5.60
C ILE A 187 19.29 -4.91 -6.44
N GLU A 188 19.68 -6.16 -6.21
CA GLU A 188 19.14 -7.32 -6.91
C GLU A 188 17.62 -7.46 -6.67
N ASP A 189 17.15 -7.32 -5.40
CA ASP A 189 15.72 -7.34 -5.09
C ASP A 189 14.95 -6.20 -5.77
N TYR A 190 15.47 -4.97 -5.75
CA TYR A 190 14.82 -3.86 -6.45
C TYR A 190 14.78 -4.05 -7.97
N LEU A 191 15.79 -4.65 -8.56
CA LEU A 191 15.81 -4.99 -9.99
C LEU A 191 14.78 -6.07 -10.31
N ASP A 192 14.63 -7.08 -9.46
CA ASP A 192 13.60 -8.12 -9.58
C ASP A 192 12.20 -7.50 -9.52
N ILE A 193 11.95 -6.64 -8.53
CA ILE A 193 10.68 -5.91 -8.40
C ILE A 193 10.37 -5.11 -9.69
N LEU A 194 11.36 -4.43 -10.26
CA LEU A 194 11.16 -3.62 -11.46
C LEU A 194 10.96 -4.44 -12.74
N ARG A 195 11.44 -5.70 -12.78
CA ARG A 195 11.30 -6.61 -13.91
C ARG A 195 9.99 -7.41 -13.89
N SER A 196 9.42 -7.65 -12.70
CA SER A 196 8.27 -8.54 -12.53
C SER A 196 7.04 -7.83 -11.97
N ARG A 197 5.99 -7.72 -12.81
CA ARG A 197 4.68 -7.21 -12.37
C ARG A 197 4.06 -8.11 -11.28
N GLU A 198 4.30 -9.41 -11.33
CA GLU A 198 3.82 -10.35 -10.33
C GLU A 198 4.45 -10.08 -8.96
N ARG A 199 5.74 -9.75 -8.93
CA ARG A 199 6.44 -9.36 -7.71
C ARG A 199 5.85 -8.07 -7.10
N VAL A 200 5.57 -7.07 -7.94
CA VAL A 200 4.91 -5.82 -7.51
C VAL A 200 3.54 -6.13 -6.87
N ARG A 201 2.74 -7.00 -7.50
CA ARG A 201 1.43 -7.40 -6.96
C ARG A 201 1.52 -8.20 -5.68
N ALA A 202 2.55 -9.03 -5.53
CA ALA A 202 2.81 -9.75 -4.29
C ALA A 202 3.09 -8.78 -3.13
N ILE A 203 3.91 -7.76 -3.35
CA ILE A 203 4.19 -6.69 -2.36
C ILE A 203 2.91 -5.94 -1.98
N ILE A 204 2.09 -5.56 -2.99
CA ILE A 204 0.82 -4.88 -2.73
C ILE A 204 -0.11 -5.75 -1.87
N ARG A 205 -0.17 -7.05 -2.15
CA ARG A 205 -0.98 -8.00 -1.37
C ARG A 205 -0.50 -8.08 0.08
N GLU A 206 0.79 -8.24 0.29
CA GLU A 206 1.41 -8.31 1.63
C GLU A 206 1.12 -7.03 2.44
N GLU A 207 1.31 -5.85 1.83
CA GLU A 207 1.01 -4.57 2.46
C GLU A 207 -0.48 -4.44 2.84
N LEU A 208 -1.39 -4.88 1.96
CA LEU A 208 -2.82 -4.83 2.22
C LEU A 208 -3.27 -5.85 3.27
N GLU A 209 -2.64 -7.03 3.32
CA GLU A 209 -2.89 -8.03 4.37
C GLU A 209 -2.46 -7.52 5.74
N ALA A 210 -1.31 -6.89 5.84
CA ALA A 210 -0.85 -6.24 7.08
C ALA A 210 -1.81 -5.12 7.54
N VAL A 211 -2.31 -4.30 6.62
CA VAL A 211 -3.33 -3.27 6.94
C VAL A 211 -4.63 -3.92 7.41
N ARG A 212 -5.05 -5.03 6.77
CA ARG A 212 -6.25 -5.75 7.19
C ARG A 212 -6.12 -6.34 8.59
N GLU A 213 -4.97 -6.89 8.95
CA GLU A 213 -4.72 -7.43 10.29
C GLU A 213 -4.76 -6.33 11.35
N GLN A 214 -4.21 -5.16 11.06
CA GLN A 214 -4.14 -4.05 12.01
C GLN A 214 -5.46 -3.29 12.16
N PHE A 215 -6.21 -3.10 11.08
CA PHE A 215 -7.38 -2.19 11.02
C PHE A 215 -8.69 -2.91 10.65
N GLY A 216 -8.65 -4.21 10.37
CA GLY A 216 -9.82 -4.95 9.95
C GLY A 216 -10.90 -4.97 11.03
N SER A 217 -12.13 -4.67 10.63
CA SER A 217 -13.31 -4.79 11.47
C SER A 217 -14.37 -5.67 10.79
N PRO A 218 -15.22 -6.37 11.56
CA PRO A 218 -16.28 -7.18 10.98
C PRO A 218 -17.26 -6.31 10.20
N ARG A 219 -17.75 -6.84 9.08
CA ARG A 219 -18.77 -6.16 8.28
C ARG A 219 -20.09 -6.10 9.07
N ARG A 220 -20.69 -4.92 9.13
CA ARG A 220 -22.02 -4.69 9.74
C ARG A 220 -23.14 -4.71 8.70
N THR A 221 -22.82 -4.53 7.43
CA THR A 221 -23.78 -4.46 6.32
C THR A 221 -23.97 -5.83 5.72
N GLU A 222 -25.19 -6.27 5.56
CA GLU A 222 -25.55 -7.47 4.82
C GLU A 222 -25.53 -7.18 3.32
N ILE A 223 -25.07 -8.16 2.52
CA ILE A 223 -25.13 -8.09 1.05
C ILE A 223 -26.32 -8.93 0.63
N SER A 224 -27.34 -8.28 0.08
CA SER A 224 -28.56 -8.92 -0.41
C SER A 224 -28.76 -8.62 -1.90
N ASP A 225 -29.18 -9.61 -2.65
CA ASP A 225 -29.53 -9.46 -4.06
C ASP A 225 -30.95 -8.88 -4.26
N HIS A 226 -31.74 -8.84 -3.20
CA HIS A 226 -33.10 -8.33 -3.22
C HIS A 226 -33.17 -7.00 -2.48
N ALA A 227 -33.75 -5.99 -3.11
CA ALA A 227 -34.25 -4.84 -2.38
C ALA A 227 -35.39 -5.35 -1.46
N ALA A 228 -35.35 -4.93 -0.18
CA ALA A 228 -36.43 -5.25 0.74
C ALA A 228 -37.68 -4.44 0.34
N ASP A 229 -38.40 -4.93 -0.65
CA ASP A 229 -39.76 -4.45 -0.95
C ASP A 229 -40.71 -5.19 0.00
N PHE A 230 -41.32 -4.45 0.91
CA PHE A 230 -42.41 -4.98 1.72
C PHE A 230 -43.64 -5.09 0.85
N ASP A 231 -44.20 -6.30 0.72
CA ASP A 231 -45.49 -6.49 0.10
C ASP A 231 -46.59 -5.84 0.94
N ASP A 232 -47.64 -5.33 0.31
CA ASP A 232 -48.77 -4.73 1.03
C ASP A 232 -49.41 -5.72 2.03
N GLU A 233 -49.26 -7.02 1.79
CA GLU A 233 -49.68 -8.09 2.71
C GLU A 233 -48.91 -8.11 4.04
N ASP A 234 -47.63 -7.72 4.04
CA ASP A 234 -46.78 -7.66 5.27
C ASP A 234 -47.20 -6.55 6.24
N LEU A 235 -48.04 -5.62 5.77
CA LEU A 235 -48.57 -4.50 6.55
C LEU A 235 -49.94 -4.78 7.16
N ILE A 236 -50.59 -5.91 6.79
CA ILE A 236 -51.93 -6.24 7.20
C ILE A 236 -51.87 -7.31 8.29
N ALA A 237 -52.52 -7.02 9.44
CA ALA A 237 -52.66 -8.01 10.47
C ALA A 237 -53.51 -9.19 10.01
N ARG A 238 -53.05 -10.40 10.34
CA ARG A 238 -53.85 -11.64 10.09
C ARG A 238 -55.01 -11.67 11.08
N GLU A 239 -56.25 -11.60 10.53
CA GLU A 239 -57.48 -11.64 11.29
C GLU A 239 -58.43 -12.67 10.70
N ASP A 240 -59.26 -13.27 11.57
CA ASP A 240 -60.35 -14.11 11.10
C ASP A 240 -61.41 -13.26 10.42
N MET A 241 -61.72 -13.58 9.17
CA MET A 241 -62.61 -12.81 8.33
C MET A 241 -63.86 -13.62 7.98
N VAL A 242 -65.02 -12.95 8.04
CA VAL A 242 -66.26 -13.49 7.52
C VAL A 242 -66.47 -13.00 6.07
N VAL A 243 -66.64 -13.94 5.17
CA VAL A 243 -66.94 -13.63 3.75
C VAL A 243 -68.42 -13.93 3.51
N THR A 244 -69.18 -12.91 3.18
CA THR A 244 -70.60 -13.07 2.83
C THR A 244 -70.79 -12.87 1.33
N VAL A 245 -71.59 -13.75 0.73
CA VAL A 245 -71.99 -13.70 -0.69
C VAL A 245 -73.47 -13.57 -0.77
N SER A 246 -74.00 -12.51 -1.43
CA SER A 246 -75.40 -12.31 -1.61
C SER A 246 -75.87 -13.06 -2.83
N HIS A 247 -77.22 -13.36 -2.93
CA HIS A 247 -77.85 -13.96 -4.15
C HIS A 247 -77.64 -13.12 -5.44
N GLY A 248 -77.42 -11.81 -5.26
CA GLY A 248 -77.11 -10.90 -6.38
C GLY A 248 -75.68 -10.90 -6.84
N GLY A 249 -74.78 -11.79 -6.28
CA GLY A 249 -73.37 -11.93 -6.64
C GLY A 249 -72.42 -10.94 -5.98
N TYR A 250 -72.86 -10.19 -4.99
CA TYR A 250 -71.93 -9.28 -4.23
C TYR A 250 -71.19 -10.06 -3.15
N ILE A 251 -69.88 -9.91 -3.13
CA ILE A 251 -69.00 -10.46 -2.11
C ILE A 251 -68.57 -9.33 -1.16
N LYS A 252 -68.71 -9.58 0.17
CA LYS A 252 -68.25 -8.68 1.22
C LYS A 252 -67.36 -9.46 2.19
N ARG A 253 -66.22 -8.88 2.55
CA ARG A 253 -65.27 -9.39 3.56
C ARG A 253 -65.24 -8.44 4.75
N VAL A 254 -65.47 -8.96 5.96
CA VAL A 254 -65.52 -8.19 7.22
C VAL A 254 -64.81 -8.96 8.30
N PRO A 255 -64.08 -8.30 9.22
CA PRO A 255 -63.54 -8.98 10.40
C PRO A 255 -64.61 -9.68 11.24
N LEU A 256 -64.28 -10.86 11.79
CA LEU A 256 -65.21 -11.63 12.64
C LEU A 256 -65.66 -10.80 13.84
N SER A 257 -64.83 -9.87 14.34
CA SER A 257 -65.18 -8.97 15.45
C SER A 257 -66.31 -7.99 15.16
N THR A 258 -66.78 -7.90 13.91
CA THR A 258 -67.89 -7.03 13.49
C THR A 258 -69.23 -7.67 13.69
N TYR A 259 -69.27 -8.97 13.96
CA TYR A 259 -70.44 -9.75 14.24
C TYR A 259 -70.48 -10.15 15.71
#